data_032faa3c92497ddb478a052b9f98e303
#
_entry.id   032faa3c92497ddb478a052b9f98e303
#
_cell.length_a   1.000
_cell.length_b   1.000
_cell.length_c   1.000
_cell.angle_alpha   90.00
_cell.angle_beta   90.00
_cell.angle_gamma   90.00
#
_symmetry.space_group_name_H-M   'P 1'
#
loop_
_entity.id
_entity.type
_entity.pdbx_description
1 polymer ?
#
loop_
_entity_poly.entity_id
_entity_poly.type
_entity_poly.pdbx_seq_one_letter_code
_entity_poly.pdbx_strand_id
1 'polypeptide(L)'
;VPGNWTAETQPIPTRPESAEPFGLPEKDVIDFTPEMHAEALEIISRYQVGGPFMPRLYDDHSTGFEDNIRCYGGLNITNPATLDPSTGILYMASARRCSGGSVAVGIEADDPANPRTTGTTISQWVAGPGGGMGPVQGLPIHKPPYSRLSAFDMNTGERLWWIPVGDAPQAARDHPALQDADLSRMGSGALSIQMVAGDLLYATEGWSGPAVLNAFDK
;
A
#
# COMPACT_ATOMS: atom_id res chain seq x y z
N VAL A 1 -23.36 3.73 3.47
CA VAL A 1 -24.08 4.19 2.30
C VAL A 1 -25.47 3.56 2.32
N PRO A 2 -26.59 4.34 2.25
CA PRO A 2 -27.93 3.78 2.24
C PRO A 2 -28.09 2.74 1.13
N GLY A 3 -28.67 1.58 1.48
CA GLY A 3 -28.85 0.47 0.54
C GLY A 3 -27.62 -0.38 0.28
N ASN A 4 -26.47 -0.06 0.85
CA ASN A 4 -25.30 -0.91 0.78
C ASN A 4 -25.34 -1.96 1.89
N TRP A 5 -25.23 -3.22 1.50
CA TRP A 5 -25.13 -4.32 2.45
C TRP A 5 -23.66 -4.75 2.60
N THR A 6 -23.20 -4.80 3.82
CA THR A 6 -21.88 -5.31 4.16
C THR A 6 -22.03 -6.42 5.18
N ALA A 7 -21.34 -7.53 4.99
CA ALA A 7 -21.32 -8.60 5.98
C ALA A 7 -20.76 -8.09 7.31
N GLU A 8 -21.39 -8.49 8.42
CA GLU A 8 -20.97 -8.10 9.77
C GLU A 8 -19.55 -8.61 10.10
N THR A 9 -19.19 -9.72 9.52
CA THR A 9 -17.88 -10.35 9.71
C THR A 9 -17.25 -10.72 8.39
N GLN A 10 -15.94 -10.62 8.31
CA GLN A 10 -15.13 -11.03 7.17
C GLN A 10 -14.05 -12.00 7.64
N PRO A 11 -14.02 -13.26 7.14
CA PRO A 11 -12.95 -14.17 7.47
C PRO A 11 -11.64 -13.68 6.87
N ILE A 12 -10.59 -13.67 7.68
CA ILE A 12 -9.24 -13.33 7.27
C ILE A 12 -8.37 -14.55 7.49
N PRO A 13 -7.57 -14.99 6.48
CA PRO A 13 -6.64 -16.08 6.68
C PRO A 13 -5.62 -15.70 7.76
N THR A 14 -5.32 -16.64 8.61
CA THR A 14 -4.30 -16.48 9.65
C THR A 14 -2.93 -16.98 9.18
N ARG A 15 -2.90 -17.81 8.14
CA ARG A 15 -1.68 -18.31 7.49
C ARG A 15 -1.91 -18.47 5.98
N PRO A 16 -0.93 -18.09 5.16
CA PRO A 16 0.21 -17.27 5.54
C PRO A 16 -0.23 -15.93 6.11
N GLU A 17 0.64 -15.30 6.91
CA GLU A 17 0.40 -13.94 7.37
C GLU A 17 0.32 -12.98 6.17
N SER A 18 -0.34 -11.84 6.35
CA SER A 18 -0.37 -10.82 5.30
C SER A 18 1.04 -10.35 4.95
N ALA A 19 1.33 -10.21 3.66
CA ALA A 19 2.63 -9.72 3.19
C ALA A 19 2.96 -8.32 3.75
N GLU A 20 1.94 -7.49 3.87
CA GLU A 20 2.03 -6.17 4.48
C GLU A 20 1.00 -6.02 5.60
N PRO A 21 1.30 -5.26 6.66
CA PRO A 21 0.32 -4.97 7.69
C PRO A 21 -0.82 -4.13 7.13
N PHE A 22 -2.02 -4.36 7.66
CA PHE A 22 -3.20 -3.55 7.37
C PHE A 22 -3.33 -2.39 8.36
N GLY A 23 -3.87 -1.28 7.87
CA GLY A 23 -4.09 -0.09 8.70
C GLY A 23 -2.78 0.66 8.96
N LEU A 24 -2.87 1.67 9.82
CA LEU A 24 -1.75 2.51 10.22
C LEU A 24 -1.81 2.76 11.74
N PRO A 25 -1.49 1.76 12.57
CA PRO A 25 -1.38 2.01 14.00
C PRO A 25 -0.21 2.96 14.26
N GLU A 26 -0.27 3.71 15.36
CA GLU A 26 0.72 4.74 15.71
C GLU A 26 2.16 4.21 15.69
N LYS A 27 2.39 2.99 16.13
CA LYS A 27 3.72 2.34 16.09
C LYS A 27 4.31 2.21 14.69
N ASP A 28 3.46 2.22 13.65
CA ASP A 28 3.86 2.09 12.24
C ASP A 28 3.96 3.44 11.52
N VAL A 29 3.68 4.53 12.22
CA VAL A 29 3.81 5.88 11.69
C VAL A 29 5.29 6.26 11.63
N ILE A 30 5.69 7.01 10.60
CA ILE A 30 7.07 7.49 10.41
C ILE A 30 7.57 8.21 11.66
N ASP A 31 8.79 7.90 12.10
CA ASP A 31 9.40 8.41 13.32
C ASP A 31 10.93 8.56 13.24
N PHE A 32 11.45 8.88 12.06
CA PHE A 32 12.89 9.12 11.92
C PHE A 32 13.37 10.27 12.79
N THR A 33 12.52 11.28 12.99
CA THR A 33 12.75 12.33 13.98
C THR A 33 11.45 12.59 14.77
N PRO A 34 11.53 13.17 16.00
CA PRO A 34 10.35 13.58 16.75
C PRO A 34 9.43 14.53 15.98
N GLU A 35 10.02 15.43 15.18
CA GLU A 35 9.28 16.41 14.39
C GLU A 35 8.50 15.74 13.26
N MET A 36 9.11 14.78 12.55
CA MET A 36 8.41 13.97 11.52
C MET A 36 7.26 13.18 12.13
N HIS A 37 7.47 12.60 13.29
CA HIS A 37 6.43 11.83 13.98
C HIS A 37 5.26 12.73 14.39
N ALA A 38 5.54 13.90 14.95
CA ALA A 38 4.51 14.86 15.35
C ALA A 38 3.71 15.34 14.13
N GLU A 39 4.37 15.71 13.03
CA GLU A 39 3.72 16.09 11.76
C GLU A 39 2.83 14.97 11.21
N ALA A 40 3.33 13.73 11.23
CA ALA A 40 2.58 12.58 10.78
C ALA A 40 1.31 12.34 11.63
N LEU A 41 1.41 12.46 12.94
CA LEU A 41 0.26 12.32 13.84
C LEU A 41 -0.77 13.44 13.64
N GLU A 42 -0.32 14.67 13.37
CA GLU A 42 -1.21 15.79 13.02
C GLU A 42 -1.97 15.48 11.71
N ILE A 43 -1.26 15.03 10.69
CA ILE A 43 -1.91 14.61 9.43
C ILE A 43 -2.95 13.52 9.69
N ILE A 44 -2.58 12.46 10.41
CA ILE A 44 -3.47 11.32 10.69
C ILE A 44 -4.70 11.73 11.47
N SER A 45 -4.59 12.70 12.39
CA SER A 45 -5.71 13.13 13.23
C SER A 45 -6.92 13.66 12.45
N ARG A 46 -6.71 14.08 11.21
CA ARG A 46 -7.76 14.56 10.29
C ARG A 46 -8.54 13.43 9.60
N TYR A 47 -8.07 12.19 9.74
CA TYR A 47 -8.60 11.05 9.02
C TYR A 47 -9.11 9.97 9.95
N GLN A 48 -10.13 9.25 9.52
CA GLN A 48 -10.51 8.02 10.19
C GLN A 48 -9.60 6.88 9.70
N VAL A 49 -8.75 6.37 10.59
CA VAL A 49 -7.83 5.26 10.29
C VAL A 49 -8.46 3.93 10.68
N GLY A 50 -8.47 2.96 9.79
CA GLY A 50 -9.08 1.68 10.09
C GLY A 50 -8.49 0.48 9.39
N GLY A 51 -9.09 -0.67 9.66
CA GLY A 51 -8.69 -1.98 9.17
C GLY A 51 -9.03 -2.20 7.68
N PRO A 52 -8.74 -3.41 7.18
CA PRO A 52 -8.81 -3.71 5.73
C PRO A 52 -10.21 -3.59 5.13
N PHE A 53 -11.25 -3.80 5.91
CA PHE A 53 -12.64 -3.81 5.45
C PHE A 53 -13.43 -2.57 5.87
N MET A 54 -12.74 -1.52 6.34
CA MET A 54 -13.41 -0.27 6.67
C MET A 54 -14.09 0.31 5.42
N PRO A 55 -15.39 0.59 5.44
CA PRO A 55 -16.07 1.25 4.34
C PRO A 55 -15.57 2.68 4.17
N ARG A 56 -15.64 3.19 2.96
CA ARG A 56 -15.34 4.60 2.70
C ARG A 56 -16.35 5.50 3.39
N LEU A 57 -15.91 6.64 3.87
CA LEU A 57 -16.79 7.67 4.39
C LEU A 57 -17.62 8.29 3.26
N TYR A 58 -18.79 8.75 3.61
CA TYR A 58 -19.58 9.60 2.73
C TYR A 58 -19.01 11.02 2.76
N ASP A 59 -18.94 11.63 1.58
CA ASP A 59 -18.30 12.94 1.36
C ASP A 59 -19.22 14.10 1.77
N ASP A 60 -19.80 14.03 2.95
CA ASP A 60 -20.58 15.10 3.58
C ASP A 60 -19.87 15.66 4.83
N HIS A 61 -18.70 15.09 5.16
CA HIS A 61 -17.90 15.43 6.35
C HIS A 61 -18.67 15.36 7.69
N SER A 62 -19.82 14.68 7.72
CA SER A 62 -20.70 14.58 8.90
C SER A 62 -20.02 13.90 10.08
N THR A 63 -18.98 13.11 9.84
CA THR A 63 -18.18 12.43 10.85
C THR A 63 -17.12 13.31 11.49
N GLY A 64 -16.88 14.50 10.96
CA GLY A 64 -15.78 15.38 11.38
C GLY A 64 -14.41 14.99 10.85
N PHE A 65 -14.30 13.89 10.11
CA PHE A 65 -13.07 13.49 9.41
C PHE A 65 -13.09 13.95 7.93
N GLU A 66 -11.92 14.25 7.38
CA GLU A 66 -11.77 14.60 5.97
C GLU A 66 -12.04 13.39 5.07
N ASP A 67 -11.55 12.21 5.51
CA ASP A 67 -11.70 10.95 4.77
C ASP A 67 -11.35 9.76 5.67
N ASN A 68 -11.47 8.54 5.15
CA ASN A 68 -10.85 7.38 5.80
C ASN A 68 -9.54 7.00 5.12
N ILE A 69 -8.58 6.59 5.94
CA ILE A 69 -7.31 6.08 5.47
C ILE A 69 -7.31 4.56 5.53
N ARG A 70 -6.91 3.98 4.42
CA ARG A 70 -6.62 2.56 4.32
C ARG A 70 -5.17 2.40 3.91
N CYS A 71 -4.39 1.78 4.78
CA CYS A 71 -3.07 1.30 4.42
C CYS A 71 -3.20 -0.16 4.03
N TYR A 72 -2.72 -0.49 2.87
CA TYR A 72 -2.76 -1.82 2.31
C TYR A 72 -1.49 -2.08 1.53
N GLY A 73 -1.21 -3.32 1.30
CA GLY A 73 -0.13 -3.75 0.44
C GLY A 73 -0.42 -5.15 -0.05
N GLY A 74 0.31 -5.56 -1.03
CA GLY A 74 0.20 -6.90 -1.54
C GLY A 74 0.20 -6.98 -3.05
N LEU A 75 -0.29 -8.08 -3.53
CA LEU A 75 -0.38 -8.40 -4.94
C LEU A 75 -1.53 -7.68 -5.62
N ASN A 76 -1.34 -7.45 -6.90
CA ASN A 76 -2.41 -7.15 -7.81
C ASN A 76 -2.18 -7.91 -9.14
N ILE A 77 -3.10 -7.78 -10.06
CA ILE A 77 -3.03 -8.47 -11.36
C ILE A 77 -1.78 -8.10 -12.18
N THR A 78 -1.19 -6.95 -11.92
CA THR A 78 -0.05 -6.43 -12.68
C THR A 78 1.31 -6.86 -12.14
N ASN A 79 1.36 -7.36 -10.91
CA ASN A 79 2.57 -7.91 -10.29
C ASN A 79 2.23 -9.18 -9.49
N PRO A 80 1.95 -10.28 -10.19
CA PRO A 80 1.56 -11.54 -9.58
C PRO A 80 2.71 -12.15 -8.78
N ALA A 81 2.35 -13.00 -7.81
CA ALA A 81 3.32 -13.86 -7.15
C ALA A 81 3.78 -14.99 -8.08
N THR A 82 4.92 -15.57 -7.78
CA THR A 82 5.47 -16.73 -8.47
C THR A 82 5.63 -17.88 -7.49
N LEU A 83 5.04 -19.02 -7.83
CA LEU A 83 5.19 -20.27 -7.05
C LEU A 83 6.29 -21.13 -7.68
N ASP A 84 7.19 -21.64 -6.85
CA ASP A 84 8.07 -22.74 -7.21
C ASP A 84 7.37 -24.08 -6.88
N PRO A 85 6.91 -24.83 -7.89
CA PRO A 85 6.17 -26.06 -7.64
C PRO A 85 7.06 -27.18 -7.10
N SER A 86 8.38 -27.09 -7.23
CA SER A 86 9.31 -28.11 -6.73
C SER A 86 9.53 -28.04 -5.23
N THR A 87 9.38 -26.84 -4.65
CA THR A 87 9.60 -26.61 -3.21
C THR A 87 8.32 -26.22 -2.48
N GLY A 88 7.29 -25.76 -3.18
CA GLY A 88 6.08 -25.20 -2.60
C GLY A 88 6.27 -23.80 -2.02
N ILE A 89 7.33 -23.09 -2.43
CA ILE A 89 7.62 -21.72 -1.98
C ILE A 89 6.98 -20.71 -2.94
N LEU A 90 6.21 -19.80 -2.35
CA LEU A 90 5.62 -18.64 -3.05
C LEU A 90 6.47 -17.40 -2.83
N TYR A 91 6.96 -16.81 -3.90
CA TYR A 91 7.68 -15.56 -3.91
C TYR A 91 6.76 -14.42 -4.29
N MET A 92 6.73 -13.37 -3.48
CA MET A 92 5.77 -12.30 -3.62
C MET A 92 6.41 -10.95 -3.30
N ALA A 93 6.42 -10.05 -4.28
CA ALA A 93 6.72 -8.65 -4.02
C ALA A 93 5.47 -7.91 -3.55
N SER A 94 5.64 -7.08 -2.56
CA SER A 94 4.59 -6.21 -2.02
C SER A 94 5.12 -4.81 -1.79
N ALA A 95 4.23 -3.81 -1.87
CA ALA A 95 4.53 -2.44 -1.48
C ALA A 95 3.42 -1.94 -0.57
N ARG A 96 3.80 -1.34 0.56
CA ARG A 96 2.84 -0.74 1.47
C ARG A 96 2.45 0.65 0.96
N ARG A 97 1.17 0.91 0.91
CA ARG A 97 0.61 2.19 0.48
C ARG A 97 -0.53 2.59 1.39
N CYS A 98 -0.60 3.88 1.69
CA CYS A 98 -1.72 4.47 2.42
C CYS A 98 -2.44 5.45 1.51
N SER A 99 -3.76 5.31 1.40
CA SER A 99 -4.59 6.20 0.60
C SER A 99 -5.90 6.48 1.30
N GLY A 100 -6.34 7.71 1.22
CA GLY A 100 -7.68 8.11 1.57
C GLY A 100 -8.68 7.86 0.43
N GLY A 101 -9.95 7.98 0.73
CA GLY A 101 -11.01 7.94 -0.26
C GLY A 101 -12.40 7.95 0.35
N SER A 102 -13.24 8.81 -0.17
CA SER A 102 -14.65 8.96 0.18
C SER A 102 -15.57 8.33 -0.86
N VAL A 103 -16.85 8.33 -0.57
CA VAL A 103 -17.93 8.03 -1.50
C VAL A 103 -18.82 9.25 -1.60
N ALA A 104 -19.10 9.70 -2.79
CA ALA A 104 -20.00 10.82 -3.08
C ALA A 104 -21.28 10.34 -3.78
N VAL A 105 -22.30 11.18 -3.78
CA VAL A 105 -23.50 10.95 -4.62
C VAL A 105 -23.08 10.94 -6.09
N GLY A 106 -23.57 9.95 -6.83
CA GLY A 106 -23.37 9.88 -8.27
C GLY A 106 -24.00 11.09 -8.95
N ILE A 107 -23.31 11.60 -9.95
CA ILE A 107 -23.78 12.72 -10.76
C ILE A 107 -24.40 12.15 -12.03
N GLU A 108 -25.42 12.78 -12.53
CA GLU A 108 -26.04 12.36 -13.80
C GLU A 108 -25.01 12.40 -14.94
N ALA A 109 -25.14 11.46 -15.88
CA ALA A 109 -24.39 11.51 -17.11
C ALA A 109 -24.64 12.88 -17.77
N ASP A 110 -23.59 13.47 -18.31
CA ASP A 110 -23.63 14.78 -18.96
C ASP A 110 -23.62 16.01 -18.02
N ASP A 111 -23.24 15.85 -16.75
CA ASP A 111 -22.94 17.02 -15.92
C ASP A 111 -21.69 17.73 -16.45
N PRO A 112 -21.82 18.93 -17.03
CA PRO A 112 -20.67 19.66 -17.57
C PRO A 112 -19.67 20.10 -16.51
N ALA A 113 -20.04 20.11 -15.22
CA ALA A 113 -19.17 20.42 -14.12
C ALA A 113 -18.23 19.24 -13.76
N ASN A 114 -18.56 18.03 -14.25
CA ASN A 114 -17.74 16.85 -13.99
C ASN A 114 -17.45 16.04 -15.27
N PRO A 115 -16.37 16.35 -15.97
CA PRO A 115 -16.02 15.70 -17.24
C PRO A 115 -15.75 14.19 -17.11
N ARG A 116 -15.63 13.65 -15.89
CA ARG A 116 -15.44 12.20 -15.67
C ARG A 116 -16.70 11.40 -15.88
N THR A 117 -17.85 12.04 -15.92
CA THR A 117 -19.16 11.39 -16.01
C THR A 117 -19.78 11.47 -17.38
N THR A 118 -19.18 12.22 -18.29
CA THR A 118 -19.72 12.42 -19.65
C THR A 118 -19.87 11.09 -20.39
N GLY A 119 -21.11 10.79 -20.79
CA GLY A 119 -21.43 9.62 -21.60
C GLY A 119 -21.55 8.29 -20.85
N THR A 120 -21.55 8.29 -19.51
CA THR A 120 -21.70 7.07 -18.72
C THR A 120 -22.98 7.09 -17.88
N THR A 121 -23.68 5.96 -17.85
CA THR A 121 -24.72 5.74 -16.84
C THR A 121 -24.05 5.54 -15.48
N ILE A 122 -24.36 6.38 -14.52
CA ILE A 122 -23.64 6.43 -13.26
C ILE A 122 -24.43 5.70 -12.20
N SER A 123 -23.70 4.98 -11.36
CA SER A 123 -24.27 4.42 -10.14
C SER A 123 -24.71 5.56 -9.20
N GLN A 124 -25.66 5.26 -8.33
CA GLN A 124 -26.11 6.21 -7.29
C GLN A 124 -24.93 6.74 -6.44
N TRP A 125 -23.84 6.01 -6.36
CA TRP A 125 -22.65 6.32 -5.60
C TRP A 125 -21.41 6.19 -6.46
N VAL A 126 -20.54 7.17 -6.40
CA VAL A 126 -19.25 7.19 -7.09
C VAL A 126 -18.11 7.39 -6.10
N ALA A 127 -16.90 7.08 -6.52
CA ALA A 127 -15.74 7.47 -5.72
C ALA A 127 -15.70 9.00 -5.63
N GLY A 128 -15.74 9.51 -4.42
CA GLY A 128 -15.53 10.93 -4.15
C GLY A 128 -14.10 11.36 -4.47
N PRO A 129 -13.80 12.66 -4.33
CA PRO A 129 -12.45 13.16 -4.53
C PRO A 129 -11.50 12.35 -3.64
N GLY A 130 -10.59 11.60 -4.25
CA GLY A 130 -9.57 10.86 -3.52
C GLY A 130 -8.40 11.78 -3.25
N GLY A 131 -8.08 11.97 -1.97
CA GLY A 131 -6.81 12.55 -1.54
C GLY A 131 -5.90 11.45 -1.01
N GLY A 132 -4.64 11.41 -1.45
CA GLY A 132 -3.63 10.73 -0.66
C GLY A 132 -3.30 11.56 0.56
N MET A 133 -2.95 10.92 1.68
CA MET A 133 -2.24 11.65 2.73
C MET A 133 -0.98 12.23 2.13
N GLY A 134 -0.77 13.52 2.32
CA GLY A 134 0.46 14.16 1.90
C GLY A 134 1.69 13.45 2.48
N PRO A 135 2.83 13.55 1.82
CA PRO A 135 4.07 13.06 2.39
C PRO A 135 4.45 13.87 3.63
N VAL A 136 5.09 13.21 4.59
CA VAL A 136 5.73 13.86 5.72
C VAL A 136 7.15 14.22 5.30
N GLN A 137 7.42 15.49 5.09
CA GLN A 137 8.72 16.00 4.60
C GLN A 137 9.25 15.26 3.36
N GLY A 138 8.35 14.90 2.45
CA GLY A 138 8.66 14.19 1.21
C GLY A 138 8.69 12.66 1.31
N LEU A 139 8.46 12.09 2.49
CA LEU A 139 8.48 10.66 2.75
C LEU A 139 7.08 10.10 3.01
N PRO A 140 6.85 8.79 2.75
CA PRO A 140 5.59 8.14 3.12
C PRO A 140 5.30 8.26 4.62
N ILE A 141 4.04 8.43 4.97
CA ILE A 141 3.60 8.60 6.36
C ILE A 141 3.82 7.36 7.25
N HIS A 142 4.02 6.21 6.67
CA HIS A 142 4.33 4.96 7.39
C HIS A 142 5.82 4.66 7.40
N LYS A 143 6.26 3.91 8.40
CA LYS A 143 7.64 3.41 8.50
C LYS A 143 8.00 2.50 7.33
N PRO A 144 9.26 2.49 6.88
CA PRO A 144 9.75 1.46 5.98
C PRO A 144 9.67 0.04 6.61
N PRO A 145 9.80 -1.03 5.82
CA PRO A 145 10.12 -1.01 4.40
C PRO A 145 8.93 -0.58 3.55
N TYR A 146 9.18 0.19 2.50
CA TYR A 146 8.15 0.66 1.57
C TYR A 146 7.77 -0.40 0.54
N SER A 147 8.70 -1.32 0.26
CA SER A 147 8.47 -2.49 -0.58
C SER A 147 9.39 -3.63 -0.17
N ARG A 148 8.93 -4.85 -0.34
CA ARG A 148 9.68 -6.06 -0.03
C ARG A 148 9.37 -7.20 -0.97
N LEU A 149 10.34 -8.10 -1.14
CA LEU A 149 10.17 -9.41 -1.73
C LEU A 149 10.18 -10.42 -0.58
N SER A 150 9.11 -11.19 -0.47
CA SER A 150 8.93 -12.18 0.59
C SER A 150 8.82 -13.59 0.00
N ALA A 151 9.33 -14.58 0.73
CA ALA A 151 9.14 -15.99 0.46
C ALA A 151 8.24 -16.61 1.52
N PHE A 152 7.21 -17.32 1.07
CA PHE A 152 6.27 -18.05 1.94
C PHE A 152 6.31 -19.53 1.61
N ASP A 153 6.48 -20.36 2.62
CA ASP A 153 6.28 -21.80 2.49
C ASP A 153 4.76 -22.10 2.50
N MET A 154 4.24 -22.52 1.36
CA MET A 154 2.82 -22.80 1.22
C MET A 154 2.42 -24.15 1.88
N ASN A 155 3.38 -24.98 2.26
CA ASN A 155 3.09 -26.21 3.00
C ASN A 155 2.83 -25.92 4.48
N THR A 156 3.51 -24.94 5.06
CA THR A 156 3.39 -24.57 6.48
C THR A 156 2.60 -23.27 6.69
N GLY A 157 2.52 -22.42 5.66
CA GLY A 157 1.94 -21.09 5.75
C GLY A 157 2.84 -20.11 6.51
N GLU A 158 4.15 -20.31 6.51
CA GLU A 158 5.11 -19.47 7.20
C GLU A 158 5.86 -18.58 6.23
N ARG A 159 6.15 -17.33 6.64
CA ARG A 159 7.09 -16.47 5.92
C ARG A 159 8.51 -16.90 6.29
N LEU A 160 9.26 -17.37 5.29
CA LEU A 160 10.64 -17.82 5.50
C LEU A 160 11.61 -16.65 5.62
N TRP A 161 11.47 -15.68 4.73
CA TRP A 161 12.32 -14.48 4.69
C TRP A 161 11.67 -13.34 3.92
N TRP A 162 12.25 -12.16 4.04
CA TRP A 162 11.98 -11.04 3.17
C TRP A 162 13.22 -10.15 3.00
N ILE A 163 13.31 -9.50 1.84
CA ILE A 163 14.31 -8.49 1.50
C ILE A 163 13.63 -7.24 0.95
N PRO A 164 14.23 -6.04 1.08
CA PRO A 164 13.71 -4.85 0.43
C PRO A 164 13.81 -4.98 -1.09
N VAL A 165 12.89 -4.33 -1.81
CA VAL A 165 12.93 -4.22 -3.26
C VAL A 165 13.42 -2.83 -3.64
N GLY A 166 14.55 -2.77 -4.36
CA GLY A 166 15.18 -1.54 -4.79
C GLY A 166 15.78 -0.71 -3.66
N ASP A 167 16.45 0.36 -4.05
CA ASP A 167 17.09 1.30 -3.14
C ASP A 167 16.07 2.19 -2.43
N ALA A 168 16.51 2.83 -1.35
CA ALA A 168 15.74 3.86 -0.67
C ALA A 168 15.31 4.97 -1.67
N PRO A 169 14.09 5.54 -1.53
CA PRO A 169 13.66 6.64 -2.35
C PRO A 169 14.63 7.81 -2.35
N GLN A 170 14.75 8.52 -3.48
CA GLN A 170 15.63 9.67 -3.57
C GLN A 170 15.35 10.70 -2.47
N ALA A 171 14.08 10.95 -2.17
CA ALA A 171 13.69 11.84 -1.09
C ALA A 171 14.27 11.45 0.28
N ALA A 172 14.42 10.15 0.57
CA ALA A 172 15.06 9.69 1.80
C ALA A 172 16.57 9.86 1.76
N ARG A 173 17.19 9.56 0.62
CA ARG A 173 18.66 9.73 0.44
C ARG A 173 19.11 11.18 0.53
N ASP A 174 18.28 12.10 0.06
CA ASP A 174 18.55 13.54 0.07
C ASP A 174 18.10 14.22 1.36
N HIS A 175 17.39 13.51 2.24
CA HIS A 175 16.81 14.13 3.43
C HIS A 175 17.89 14.47 4.47
N PRO A 176 17.99 15.74 4.91
CA PRO A 176 19.05 16.17 5.82
C PRO A 176 19.12 15.37 7.14
N ALA A 177 17.94 15.00 7.67
CA ALA A 177 17.85 14.25 8.92
C ALA A 177 18.17 12.76 8.79
N LEU A 178 18.38 12.23 7.57
CA LEU A 178 18.64 10.82 7.32
C LEU A 178 20.04 10.53 6.78
N GLN A 179 20.94 11.50 6.75
CA GLN A 179 22.27 11.36 6.17
C GLN A 179 23.10 10.27 6.87
N ASP A 180 22.91 10.08 8.17
CA ASP A 180 23.61 9.08 8.97
C ASP A 180 22.74 7.81 9.25
N ALA A 181 21.55 7.71 8.65
CA ALA A 181 20.64 6.60 8.87
C ALA A 181 20.97 5.41 7.94
N ASP A 182 20.78 4.18 8.44
CA ASP A 182 20.84 2.99 7.59
C ASP A 182 19.56 2.89 6.75
N LEU A 183 19.68 3.19 5.47
CA LEU A 183 18.58 3.15 4.50
C LEU A 183 18.52 1.82 3.72
N SER A 184 19.44 0.88 3.99
CA SER A 184 19.59 -0.36 3.19
C SER A 184 18.36 -1.27 3.19
N ARG A 185 17.50 -1.16 4.21
CA ARG A 185 16.28 -1.97 4.34
C ARG A 185 15.00 -1.19 4.03
N MET A 186 15.10 -0.02 3.43
CA MET A 186 13.96 0.85 3.21
C MET A 186 13.08 0.39 2.05
N GLY A 187 13.67 -0.09 0.96
CA GLY A 187 12.97 -0.41 -0.28
C GLY A 187 12.46 0.83 -1.00
N SER A 188 12.26 0.74 -2.29
CA SER A 188 11.90 1.89 -3.13
C SER A 188 10.41 2.27 -3.08
N GLY A 189 9.55 1.42 -2.54
CA GLY A 189 8.09 1.53 -2.67
C GLY A 189 7.56 1.10 -4.04
N ALA A 190 8.44 0.65 -4.93
CA ALA A 190 8.06 0.15 -6.24
C ALA A 190 7.56 -1.30 -6.17
N LEU A 191 6.79 -1.68 -7.17
CA LEU A 191 6.34 -3.05 -7.38
C LEU A 191 7.39 -3.80 -8.20
N SER A 192 7.45 -5.12 -8.06
CA SER A 192 8.38 -6.01 -8.75
C SER A 192 7.64 -7.18 -9.35
N ILE A 193 8.11 -7.70 -10.46
CA ILE A 193 7.63 -8.94 -11.06
C ILE A 193 8.69 -10.00 -10.84
N GLN A 194 8.26 -11.20 -10.44
CA GLN A 194 9.14 -12.30 -10.11
C GLN A 194 8.96 -13.45 -11.08
N MET A 195 10.04 -14.20 -11.28
CA MET A 195 10.06 -15.44 -12.06
C MET A 195 11.06 -16.42 -11.43
N VAL A 196 10.65 -17.66 -11.25
CA VAL A 196 11.54 -18.75 -10.85
C VAL A 196 11.99 -19.51 -12.10
N ALA A 197 13.28 -19.73 -12.24
CA ALA A 197 13.85 -20.56 -13.29
C ALA A 197 15.08 -21.33 -12.76
N GLY A 198 14.98 -22.66 -12.74
CA GLY A 198 16.01 -23.50 -12.12
C GLY A 198 16.19 -23.19 -10.65
N ASP A 199 17.41 -22.93 -10.24
CA ASP A 199 17.76 -22.60 -8.84
C ASP A 199 17.75 -21.09 -8.56
N LEU A 200 17.29 -20.29 -9.53
CA LEU A 200 17.30 -18.83 -9.40
C LEU A 200 15.91 -18.24 -9.31
N LEU A 201 15.80 -17.21 -8.49
CA LEU A 201 14.68 -16.30 -8.42
C LEU A 201 15.07 -14.98 -9.07
N TYR A 202 14.41 -14.63 -10.17
CA TYR A 202 14.57 -13.35 -10.84
C TYR A 202 13.51 -12.36 -10.33
N ALA A 203 13.91 -11.12 -10.09
CA ALA A 203 13.00 -10.06 -9.71
C ALA A 203 13.39 -8.73 -10.37
N THR A 204 12.41 -8.04 -10.94
CA THR A 204 12.61 -6.71 -11.52
C THR A 204 12.55 -5.65 -10.43
N GLU A 205 13.17 -4.51 -10.65
CA GLU A 205 12.96 -3.31 -9.84
C GLU A 205 11.99 -2.36 -10.54
N GLY A 206 10.76 -2.35 -10.04
CA GLY A 206 9.76 -1.31 -10.23
C GLY A 206 9.38 -0.89 -11.64
N TRP A 207 8.33 -0.07 -11.69
CA TRP A 207 7.75 0.49 -12.90
C TRP A 207 8.35 1.84 -13.29
N SER A 208 9.05 2.49 -12.36
CA SER A 208 9.69 3.79 -12.57
C SER A 208 11.08 3.75 -11.93
N GLY A 209 12.08 3.94 -12.73
CA GLY A 209 13.47 3.87 -12.32
C GLY A 209 14.35 3.15 -13.34
N PRO A 210 15.59 2.83 -13.01
CA PRO A 210 16.45 2.03 -13.84
C PRO A 210 15.83 0.66 -14.11
N ALA A 211 15.95 0.16 -15.32
CA ALA A 211 15.53 -1.20 -15.66
C ALA A 211 16.56 -2.19 -15.07
N VAL A 212 16.30 -2.69 -13.88
CA VAL A 212 17.15 -3.65 -13.18
C VAL A 212 16.45 -5.00 -13.14
N LEU A 213 17.21 -6.05 -13.41
CA LEU A 213 16.82 -7.44 -13.20
C LEU A 213 17.81 -8.07 -12.25
N ASN A 214 17.35 -8.40 -11.06
CA ASN A 214 18.12 -9.11 -10.05
C ASN A 214 17.93 -10.61 -10.18
N ALA A 215 18.96 -11.38 -9.87
CA ALA A 215 18.91 -12.82 -9.73
C ALA A 215 19.40 -13.20 -8.33
N PHE A 216 18.62 -13.99 -7.64
CA PHE A 216 18.89 -14.48 -6.27
C PHE A 216 18.92 -16.00 -6.27
N ASP A 217 19.74 -16.58 -5.43
CA ASP A 217 19.60 -17.98 -5.05
C ASP A 217 18.29 -18.13 -4.26
N LYS A 218 17.44 -19.11 -4.64
CA LYS A 218 16.12 -19.31 -4.03
C LYS A 218 16.14 -20.14 -2.73
#